data_d943116f450a32bd2def08d91a64c687
#
_entry.id   d943116f450a32bd2def08d91a64c687
#
_cell.length_a   1.000
_cell.length_b   1.000
_cell.length_c   1.000
_cell.angle_alpha   90.00
_cell.angle_beta   90.00
_cell.angle_gamma   90.00
#
_symmetry.space_group_name_H-M   'P 1'
#
loop_
_entity.id
_entity.type
_entity.pdbx_description
1 polymer ?
#
loop_
_entity_poly.entity_id
_entity_poly.type
_entity_poly.pdbx_seq_one_letter_code
_entity_poly.pdbx_strand_id
1 'polypeptide(L)'
;MMDKFGFIQLSTGDMLRDAIANGTELGLKAKSVMDAGELVADDIILGMIRERLVDGHRGNGVILDGFPRTIAQAEGLGAMLAELELGIDHVIEMQVDEQMLADRIVKRAAESDQVRDDDTVEVLQQRLKVYHDSTAPIIPYYREKGVLSVVDGMQTIESVASAIDDIIGGQEV
;
A
#
# COMPACT_ATOMS: atom_id res chain seq x y z
N MET A 1 -15.30 -0.48 1.04
CA MET A 1 -14.76 -1.65 0.31
C MET A 1 -14.78 -2.91 1.18
N MET A 2 -14.18 -2.95 2.35
CA MET A 2 -14.19 -4.14 3.21
C MET A 2 -15.61 -4.58 3.55
N ASP A 3 -16.44 -3.68 4.06
CA ASP A 3 -17.84 -4.01 4.44
C ASP A 3 -18.75 -4.28 3.21
N LYS A 4 -18.50 -3.61 2.08
CA LYS A 4 -19.33 -3.73 0.88
C LYS A 4 -19.04 -4.99 0.09
N PHE A 5 -17.76 -5.32 -0.10
CA PHE A 5 -17.31 -6.45 -0.95
C PHE A 5 -16.80 -7.65 -0.15
N GLY A 6 -16.64 -7.51 1.17
CA GLY A 6 -16.06 -8.55 2.01
C GLY A 6 -14.56 -8.77 1.78
N PHE A 7 -13.85 -7.75 1.31
CA PHE A 7 -12.42 -7.79 1.08
C PHE A 7 -11.64 -7.65 2.38
N ILE A 8 -10.44 -8.21 2.41
CA ILE A 8 -9.48 -8.06 3.49
C ILE A 8 -8.38 -7.11 3.05
N GLN A 9 -8.07 -6.11 3.88
CA GLN A 9 -6.96 -5.19 3.63
C GLN A 9 -5.68 -5.72 4.28
N LEU A 10 -4.60 -5.77 3.51
CA LEU A 10 -3.25 -6.03 3.96
C LEU A 10 -2.42 -4.76 3.76
N SER A 11 -2.30 -3.95 4.80
CA SER A 11 -1.44 -2.76 4.83
C SER A 11 -0.07 -3.15 5.35
N THR A 12 0.95 -3.13 4.49
CA THR A 12 2.32 -3.46 4.88
C THR A 12 2.86 -2.51 5.95
N GLY A 13 2.48 -1.23 5.87
CA GLY A 13 2.85 -0.24 6.88
C GLY A 13 2.27 -0.54 8.26
N ASP A 14 0.99 -0.96 8.33
CA ASP A 14 0.35 -1.31 9.60
C ASP A 14 0.92 -2.61 10.16
N MET A 15 1.14 -3.63 9.32
CA MET A 15 1.78 -4.88 9.73
C MET A 15 3.17 -4.65 10.34
N LEU A 16 3.97 -3.76 9.75
CA LEU A 16 5.29 -3.41 10.28
C LEU A 16 5.19 -2.62 11.60
N ARG A 17 4.26 -1.67 11.70
CA ARG A 17 4.00 -0.92 12.95
C ARG A 17 3.56 -1.86 14.08
N ASP A 18 2.70 -2.82 13.80
CA ASP A 18 2.29 -3.85 14.75
C ASP A 18 3.48 -4.70 15.21
N ALA A 19 4.36 -5.08 14.27
CA ALA A 19 5.59 -5.81 14.58
C ALA A 19 6.53 -5.01 15.50
N ILE A 20 6.64 -3.69 15.27
CA ILE A 20 7.42 -2.75 16.11
C ILE A 20 6.80 -2.66 17.50
N ALA A 21 5.48 -2.43 17.58
CA ALA A 21 4.77 -2.29 18.85
C ALA A 21 4.87 -3.57 19.72
N ASN A 22 4.86 -4.73 19.08
CA ASN A 22 5.01 -6.04 19.76
C ASN A 22 6.48 -6.42 20.01
N GLY A 23 7.45 -5.59 19.62
CA GLY A 23 8.89 -5.84 19.87
C GLY A 23 9.43 -7.10 19.18
N THR A 24 8.85 -7.51 18.05
CA THR A 24 9.32 -8.68 17.31
C THR A 24 10.70 -8.42 16.68
N GLU A 25 11.43 -9.47 16.34
CA GLU A 25 12.73 -9.33 15.65
C GLU A 25 12.58 -8.54 14.33
N LEU A 26 11.50 -8.79 13.60
CA LEU A 26 11.15 -8.04 12.39
C LEU A 26 10.91 -6.56 12.72
N GLY A 27 10.11 -6.26 13.75
CA GLY A 27 9.81 -4.90 14.16
C GLY A 27 11.06 -4.11 14.55
N LEU A 28 11.97 -4.75 15.31
CA LEU A 28 13.24 -4.12 15.68
C LEU A 28 14.11 -3.78 14.47
N LYS A 29 14.15 -4.63 13.45
CA LYS A 29 14.87 -4.39 12.20
C LYS A 29 14.19 -3.32 11.32
N ALA A 30 12.86 -3.31 11.27
CA ALA A 30 12.09 -2.40 10.43
C ALA A 30 12.05 -0.97 10.98
N LYS A 31 12.12 -0.79 12.32
CA LYS A 31 11.90 0.51 12.96
C LYS A 31 12.82 1.60 12.40
N SER A 32 14.12 1.39 12.39
CA SER A 32 15.08 2.41 11.93
C SER A 32 14.90 2.77 10.46
N VAL A 33 14.52 1.81 9.63
CA VAL A 33 14.28 1.99 8.19
C VAL A 33 13.01 2.82 7.98
N MET A 34 11.94 2.52 8.71
CA MET A 34 10.68 3.24 8.63
C MET A 34 10.79 4.67 9.17
N ASP A 35 11.49 4.86 10.30
CA ASP A 35 11.76 6.19 10.90
C ASP A 35 12.56 7.08 9.94
N ALA A 36 13.43 6.49 9.11
CA ALA A 36 14.18 7.18 8.06
C ALA A 36 13.34 7.44 6.77
N GLY A 37 12.10 6.92 6.66
CA GLY A 37 11.28 7.01 5.46
C GLY A 37 11.73 6.12 4.30
N GLU A 38 12.56 5.13 4.59
CA GLU A 38 13.09 4.17 3.62
C GLU A 38 12.19 2.93 3.48
N LEU A 39 12.47 2.08 2.47
CA LEU A 39 11.76 0.83 2.26
C LEU A 39 12.45 -0.32 3.01
N VAL A 40 11.65 -1.14 3.68
CA VAL A 40 12.10 -2.42 4.23
C VAL A 40 12.43 -3.38 3.08
N ALA A 41 13.40 -4.26 3.26
CA ALA A 41 13.88 -5.18 2.24
C ALA A 41 12.75 -5.99 1.58
N ASP A 42 12.83 -6.17 0.26
CA ASP A 42 11.75 -6.73 -0.56
C ASP A 42 11.39 -8.17 -0.15
N ASP A 43 12.37 -8.99 0.19
CA ASP A 43 12.20 -10.37 0.64
C ASP A 43 11.40 -10.48 1.94
N ILE A 44 11.61 -9.53 2.86
CA ILE A 44 10.87 -9.44 4.11
C ILE A 44 9.41 -9.12 3.84
N ILE A 45 9.14 -8.11 3.03
CA ILE A 45 7.77 -7.69 2.71
C ILE A 45 7.03 -8.79 1.95
N LEU A 46 7.66 -9.40 0.96
CA LEU A 46 7.10 -10.52 0.20
C LEU A 46 6.76 -11.71 1.11
N GLY A 47 7.66 -12.03 2.07
CA GLY A 47 7.43 -13.07 3.05
C GLY A 47 6.21 -12.80 3.93
N MET A 48 6.06 -11.58 4.43
CA MET A 48 4.90 -11.15 5.23
C MET A 48 3.58 -11.26 4.47
N ILE A 49 3.56 -10.83 3.21
CA ILE A 49 2.37 -10.92 2.36
C ILE A 49 2.03 -12.38 2.06
N ARG A 50 3.05 -13.22 1.73
CA ARG A 50 2.86 -14.64 1.48
C ARG A 50 2.21 -15.34 2.66
N GLU A 51 2.71 -15.12 3.88
CA GLU A 51 2.16 -15.71 5.09
C GLU A 51 0.67 -15.41 5.22
N ARG A 52 0.27 -14.13 5.05
CA ARG A 52 -1.13 -13.71 5.12
C ARG A 52 -2.01 -14.33 4.03
N LEU A 53 -1.49 -14.49 2.82
CA LEU A 53 -2.22 -15.08 1.70
C LEU A 53 -2.40 -16.59 1.86
N VAL A 54 -1.41 -17.29 2.43
CA VAL A 54 -1.45 -18.75 2.63
C VAL A 54 -2.37 -19.14 3.78
N ASP A 55 -2.42 -18.35 4.85
CA ASP A 55 -3.26 -18.62 6.05
C ASP A 55 -4.78 -18.61 5.77
N GLY A 56 -5.18 -18.42 4.51
CA GLY A 56 -6.59 -18.51 4.10
C GLY A 56 -7.44 -17.30 4.48
N HIS A 57 -6.85 -16.26 5.05
CA HIS A 57 -7.53 -14.99 5.34
C HIS A 57 -7.66 -14.17 4.05
N ARG A 58 -8.49 -14.61 3.11
CA ARG A 58 -8.66 -13.95 1.80
C ARG A 58 -10.01 -13.28 1.62
N GLY A 59 -11.01 -13.59 2.48
CA GLY A 59 -12.37 -13.12 2.29
C GLY A 59 -12.87 -13.38 0.86
N ASN A 60 -13.58 -12.41 0.28
CA ASN A 60 -13.96 -12.41 -1.14
C ASN A 60 -12.87 -11.82 -2.05
N GLY A 61 -11.78 -11.31 -1.48
CA GLY A 61 -10.65 -10.71 -2.17
C GLY A 61 -9.73 -10.00 -1.19
N VAL A 62 -8.56 -9.60 -1.67
CA VAL A 62 -7.53 -8.95 -0.86
C VAL A 62 -7.15 -7.60 -1.47
N ILE A 63 -7.09 -6.59 -0.63
CA ILE A 63 -6.56 -5.26 -0.97
C ILE A 63 -5.14 -5.18 -0.40
N LEU A 64 -4.15 -5.02 -1.27
CA LEU A 64 -2.77 -4.73 -0.87
C LEU A 64 -2.60 -3.21 -0.78
N ASP A 65 -2.38 -2.71 0.43
CA ASP A 65 -2.23 -1.29 0.69
C ASP A 65 -0.75 -0.94 0.94
N GLY A 66 -0.25 0.00 0.13
CA GLY A 66 1.15 0.41 0.16
C GLY A 66 2.13 -0.68 -0.30
N PHE A 67 1.70 -1.60 -1.18
CA PHE A 67 2.49 -2.67 -1.76
C PHE A 67 1.92 -3.08 -3.13
N PRO A 68 2.75 -3.38 -4.15
CA PRO A 68 4.21 -3.27 -4.17
C PRO A 68 4.71 -1.82 -4.24
N ARG A 69 5.97 -1.58 -3.87
CA ARG A 69 6.65 -0.28 -3.95
C ARG A 69 7.93 -0.28 -4.79
N THR A 70 8.33 -1.45 -5.30
CA THR A 70 9.47 -1.59 -6.22
C THR A 70 9.09 -2.55 -7.36
N ILE A 71 9.83 -2.50 -8.47
CA ILE A 71 9.66 -3.48 -9.56
C ILE A 71 9.93 -4.89 -9.07
N ALA A 72 10.97 -5.09 -8.25
CA ALA A 72 11.30 -6.40 -7.69
C ALA A 72 10.16 -6.96 -6.83
N GLN A 73 9.50 -6.11 -6.02
CA GLN A 73 8.30 -6.50 -5.28
C GLN A 73 7.14 -6.85 -6.22
N ALA A 74 6.92 -6.08 -7.29
CA ALA A 74 5.84 -6.32 -8.24
C ALA A 74 6.02 -7.66 -9.00
N GLU A 75 7.25 -7.97 -9.39
CA GLU A 75 7.60 -9.24 -10.03
C GLU A 75 7.49 -10.41 -9.05
N GLY A 76 8.02 -10.26 -7.83
CA GLY A 76 7.93 -11.26 -6.77
C GLY A 76 6.49 -11.54 -6.35
N LEU A 77 5.65 -10.49 -6.27
CA LEU A 77 4.21 -10.65 -6.04
C LEU A 77 3.55 -11.44 -7.17
N GLY A 78 3.84 -11.10 -8.43
CA GLY A 78 3.29 -11.82 -9.59
C GLY A 78 3.64 -13.31 -9.58
N ALA A 79 4.89 -13.65 -9.27
CA ALA A 79 5.34 -15.04 -9.16
C ALA A 79 4.63 -15.78 -8.01
N MET A 80 4.54 -15.14 -6.83
CA MET A 80 3.85 -15.68 -5.66
C MET A 80 2.37 -15.94 -5.91
N LEU A 81 1.67 -14.98 -6.53
CA LEU A 81 0.25 -15.13 -6.84
C LEU A 81 0.01 -16.26 -7.84
N ALA A 82 0.88 -16.40 -8.85
CA ALA A 82 0.81 -17.51 -9.81
C ALA A 82 0.96 -18.89 -9.13
N GLU A 83 1.89 -19.01 -8.15
CA GLU A 83 2.03 -20.24 -7.35
C GLU A 83 0.78 -20.56 -6.51
N LEU A 84 0.03 -19.54 -6.11
CA LEU A 84 -1.20 -19.65 -5.31
C LEU A 84 -2.46 -19.74 -6.16
N GLU A 85 -2.32 -19.80 -7.49
CA GLU A 85 -3.43 -19.76 -8.46
C GLU A 85 -4.31 -18.51 -8.30
N LEU A 86 -3.67 -17.37 -7.99
CA LEU A 86 -4.27 -16.05 -7.83
C LEU A 86 -3.74 -15.08 -8.89
N GLY A 87 -4.41 -13.93 -9.02
CA GLY A 87 -3.99 -12.86 -9.91
C GLY A 87 -4.20 -11.47 -9.30
N ILE A 88 -3.78 -10.45 -10.04
CA ILE A 88 -4.07 -9.05 -9.75
C ILE A 88 -5.18 -8.63 -10.74
N ASP A 89 -6.35 -8.31 -10.21
CA ASP A 89 -7.49 -7.86 -11.02
C ASP A 89 -7.38 -6.36 -11.31
N HIS A 90 -7.03 -5.57 -10.29
CA HIS A 90 -6.96 -4.11 -10.38
C HIS A 90 -5.74 -3.58 -9.66
N VAL A 91 -5.12 -2.57 -10.25
CA VAL A 91 -4.13 -1.70 -9.60
C VAL A 91 -4.67 -0.28 -9.67
N ILE A 92 -4.80 0.38 -8.54
CA ILE A 92 -5.38 1.72 -8.46
C ILE A 92 -4.29 2.71 -8.03
N GLU A 93 -3.93 3.60 -8.95
CA GLU A 93 -3.09 4.75 -8.66
C GLU A 93 -3.96 5.91 -8.18
N MET A 94 -3.74 6.37 -6.94
CA MET A 94 -4.36 7.61 -6.45
C MET A 94 -3.40 8.77 -6.68
N GLN A 95 -3.72 9.63 -7.63
CA GLN A 95 -2.94 10.83 -7.90
C GLN A 95 -3.27 11.93 -6.89
N VAL A 96 -2.23 12.50 -6.30
CA VAL A 96 -2.34 13.58 -5.31
C VAL A 96 -1.35 14.69 -5.64
N ASP A 97 -1.70 15.92 -5.28
CA ASP A 97 -0.77 17.04 -5.30
C ASP A 97 0.20 16.92 -4.12
N GLU A 98 1.48 16.76 -4.40
CA GLU A 98 2.51 16.61 -3.38
C GLU A 98 2.62 17.83 -2.45
N GLN A 99 2.31 19.02 -2.96
CA GLN A 99 2.32 20.24 -2.14
C GLN A 99 1.27 20.19 -1.02
N MET A 100 0.19 19.45 -1.23
CA MET A 100 -0.89 19.28 -0.23
C MET A 100 -0.60 18.15 0.78
N LEU A 101 0.41 17.31 0.56
CA LEU A 101 0.70 16.18 1.44
C LEU A 101 1.22 16.62 2.81
N ALA A 102 2.02 17.70 2.88
CA ALA A 102 2.50 18.25 4.14
C ALA A 102 1.33 18.67 5.05
N ASP A 103 0.35 19.39 4.48
CA ASP A 103 -0.84 19.82 5.22
C ASP A 103 -1.67 18.62 5.70
N ARG A 104 -1.78 17.56 4.90
CA ARG A 104 -2.47 16.32 5.28
C ARG A 104 -1.79 15.60 6.45
N ILE A 105 -0.46 15.56 6.49
CA ILE A 105 0.29 14.99 7.62
C ILE A 105 0.04 15.78 8.89
N VAL A 106 0.15 17.10 8.83
CA VAL A 106 -0.11 17.97 9.98
C VAL A 106 -1.54 17.79 10.49
N LYS A 107 -2.53 17.75 9.58
CA LYS A 107 -3.93 17.53 9.92
C LYS A 107 -4.15 16.16 10.56
N ARG A 108 -3.58 15.09 9.97
CA ARG A 108 -3.70 13.73 10.50
C ARG A 108 -3.09 13.60 11.89
N ALA A 109 -1.90 14.20 12.12
CA ALA A 109 -1.26 14.22 13.42
C ALA A 109 -2.10 14.94 14.49
N ALA A 110 -2.86 15.98 14.08
CA ALA A 110 -3.75 16.72 14.97
C ALA A 110 -5.08 15.99 15.28
N GLU A 111 -5.56 15.15 14.35
CA GLU A 111 -6.85 14.44 14.45
C GLU A 111 -6.72 13.00 14.98
N SER A 112 -5.50 12.45 15.04
CA SER A 112 -5.26 11.07 15.47
C SER A 112 -4.90 11.00 16.95
N ASP A 113 -5.57 10.10 17.68
CA ASP A 113 -5.22 9.76 19.08
C ASP A 113 -3.86 9.03 19.16
N GLN A 114 -3.35 8.52 18.04
CA GLN A 114 -2.04 7.90 17.90
C GLN A 114 -1.20 8.65 16.87
N VAL A 115 -0.35 9.56 17.35
CA VAL A 115 0.66 10.22 16.52
C VAL A 115 1.69 9.16 16.09
N ARG A 116 1.91 9.06 14.78
CA ARG A 116 2.95 8.19 14.22
C ARG A 116 4.30 8.87 14.33
N ASP A 117 5.31 8.19 14.85
CA ASP A 117 6.67 8.75 15.00
C ASP A 117 7.29 9.15 13.65
N ASP A 118 6.83 8.52 12.56
CA ASP A 118 7.28 8.72 11.19
C ASP A 118 6.44 9.76 10.38
N ASP A 119 5.53 10.51 11.04
CA ASP A 119 4.70 11.56 10.42
C ASP A 119 5.32 12.96 10.62
N THR A 120 6.51 13.16 10.07
CA THR A 120 7.21 14.48 10.03
C THR A 120 7.38 14.97 8.59
N VAL A 121 7.61 16.28 8.43
CA VAL A 121 7.82 16.87 7.09
C VAL A 121 9.11 16.34 6.46
N GLU A 122 10.14 16.12 7.26
CA GLU A 122 11.44 15.59 6.82
C GLU A 122 11.29 14.16 6.31
N VAL A 123 10.56 13.31 7.05
CA VAL A 123 10.26 11.94 6.62
C VAL A 123 9.39 11.94 5.38
N LEU A 124 8.42 12.87 5.24
CA LEU A 124 7.64 13.03 4.03
C LEU A 124 8.53 13.31 2.81
N GLN A 125 9.46 14.25 2.92
CA GLN A 125 10.37 14.59 1.81
C GLN A 125 11.19 13.37 1.38
N GLN A 126 11.70 12.59 2.34
CA GLN A 126 12.43 11.36 2.04
C GLN A 126 11.53 10.33 1.37
N ARG A 127 10.28 10.15 1.85
CA ARG A 127 9.30 9.24 1.23
C ARG A 127 8.94 9.64 -0.19
N LEU A 128 8.81 10.94 -0.48
CA LEU A 128 8.56 11.42 -1.85
C LEU A 128 9.74 11.09 -2.77
N LYS A 129 10.98 11.29 -2.29
CA LYS A 129 12.16 10.89 -3.05
C LYS A 129 12.16 9.37 -3.33
N VAL A 130 11.95 8.56 -2.31
CA VAL A 130 11.88 7.08 -2.45
C VAL A 130 10.74 6.68 -3.39
N TYR A 131 9.59 7.36 -3.32
CA TYR A 131 8.47 7.14 -4.24
C TYR A 131 8.90 7.37 -5.70
N HIS A 132 9.50 8.51 -6.02
CA HIS A 132 9.93 8.81 -7.38
C HIS A 132 11.02 7.85 -7.88
N ASP A 133 11.98 7.51 -7.03
CA ASP A 133 13.11 6.67 -7.40
C ASP A 133 12.71 5.19 -7.56
N SER A 134 11.80 4.68 -6.72
CA SER A 134 11.54 3.25 -6.60
C SER A 134 10.10 2.84 -6.94
N THR A 135 9.10 3.66 -6.58
CA THR A 135 7.68 3.28 -6.68
C THR A 135 7.03 3.79 -7.97
N ALA A 136 7.31 5.01 -8.40
CA ALA A 136 6.75 5.54 -9.65
C ALA A 136 7.02 4.64 -10.87
N PRO A 137 8.17 3.93 -10.98
CA PRO A 137 8.42 2.99 -12.08
C PRO A 137 7.43 1.81 -12.16
N ILE A 138 6.69 1.47 -11.10
CA ILE A 138 5.67 0.41 -11.15
C ILE A 138 4.41 0.83 -11.93
N ILE A 139 4.17 2.13 -12.09
CA ILE A 139 3.01 2.65 -12.82
C ILE A 139 3.02 2.18 -14.29
N PRO A 140 4.07 2.45 -15.10
CA PRO A 140 4.15 1.93 -16.47
C PRO A 140 4.13 0.40 -16.49
N TYR A 141 4.75 -0.28 -15.54
CA TYR A 141 4.75 -1.75 -15.45
C TYR A 141 3.32 -2.32 -15.38
N TYR A 142 2.45 -1.78 -14.53
CA TYR A 142 1.05 -2.24 -14.45
C TYR A 142 0.15 -1.70 -15.56
N ARG A 143 0.49 -0.54 -16.12
CA ARG A 143 -0.20 -0.01 -17.32
C ARG A 143 -0.02 -0.93 -18.52
N GLU A 144 1.20 -1.44 -18.75
CA GLU A 144 1.50 -2.41 -19.81
C GLU A 144 0.77 -3.74 -19.61
N LYS A 145 0.48 -4.12 -18.36
CA LYS A 145 -0.32 -5.30 -18.03
C LYS A 145 -1.83 -5.08 -18.20
N GLY A 146 -2.28 -3.85 -18.44
CA GLY A 146 -3.69 -3.51 -18.64
C GLY A 146 -4.57 -3.53 -17.40
N VAL A 147 -3.97 -3.56 -16.20
CA VAL A 147 -4.70 -3.65 -14.91
C VAL A 147 -4.69 -2.33 -14.12
N LEU A 148 -4.05 -1.26 -14.65
CA LEU A 148 -3.91 0.02 -13.96
C LEU A 148 -5.11 0.93 -14.22
N SER A 149 -5.71 1.42 -13.15
CA SER A 149 -6.70 2.52 -13.15
C SER A 149 -6.17 3.70 -12.33
N VAL A 150 -6.55 4.91 -12.73
CA VAL A 150 -6.12 6.15 -12.08
C VAL A 150 -7.32 6.84 -11.45
N VAL A 151 -7.18 7.24 -10.18
CA VAL A 151 -8.20 7.97 -9.43
C VAL A 151 -7.61 9.29 -8.92
N ASP A 152 -8.36 10.37 -9.04
CA ASP A 152 -8.01 11.67 -8.48
C ASP A 152 -8.18 11.64 -6.95
N GLY A 153 -7.08 11.48 -6.23
CA GLY A 153 -7.03 11.47 -4.78
C GLY A 153 -7.22 12.84 -4.11
N MET A 154 -7.41 13.92 -4.90
CA MET A 154 -7.69 15.27 -4.38
C MET A 154 -9.19 15.50 -4.15
N GLN A 155 -10.05 14.62 -4.64
CA GLN A 155 -11.48 14.67 -4.43
C GLN A 155 -11.88 14.35 -2.99
N THR A 156 -13.18 14.49 -2.67
CA THR A 156 -13.69 14.09 -1.36
C THR A 156 -13.55 12.58 -1.13
N ILE A 157 -13.52 12.16 0.14
CA ILE A 157 -13.43 10.73 0.49
C ILE A 157 -14.54 9.92 -0.19
N GLU A 158 -15.76 10.47 -0.21
CA GLU A 158 -16.92 9.82 -0.81
C GLU A 158 -16.76 9.68 -2.34
N SER A 159 -16.23 10.72 -3.01
CA SER A 159 -16.00 10.70 -4.46
C SER A 159 -14.91 9.69 -4.84
N VAL A 160 -13.80 9.67 -4.07
CA VAL A 160 -12.72 8.69 -4.26
C VAL A 160 -13.24 7.26 -4.03
N ALA A 161 -14.00 7.04 -2.95
CA ALA A 161 -14.58 5.74 -2.65
C ALA A 161 -15.53 5.26 -3.77
N SER A 162 -16.38 6.17 -4.29
CA SER A 162 -17.28 5.83 -5.41
C SER A 162 -16.50 5.48 -6.67
N ALA A 163 -15.46 6.23 -7.02
CA ALA A 163 -14.63 5.94 -8.19
C ALA A 163 -13.94 4.57 -8.09
N ILE A 164 -13.46 4.22 -6.88
CA ILE A 164 -12.85 2.91 -6.65
C ILE A 164 -13.92 1.79 -6.71
N ASP A 165 -15.10 2.03 -6.13
CA ASP A 165 -16.22 1.07 -6.20
C ASP A 165 -16.64 0.78 -7.65
N ASP A 166 -16.67 1.82 -8.51
CA ASP A 166 -17.01 1.68 -9.93
C ASP A 166 -15.95 0.87 -10.71
N ILE A 167 -14.65 1.04 -10.36
CA ILE A 167 -13.56 0.25 -10.95
C ILE A 167 -13.71 -1.23 -10.58
N ILE A 168 -13.96 -1.52 -9.31
CA ILE A 168 -14.07 -2.89 -8.80
C ILE A 168 -15.37 -3.56 -9.26
N GLY A 169 -16.49 -2.82 -9.22
CA GLY A 169 -17.82 -3.36 -9.59
C GLY A 169 -18.08 -3.42 -11.09
N GLY A 170 -17.28 -2.73 -11.91
CA GLY A 170 -17.48 -2.63 -13.37
C GLY A 170 -17.11 -3.88 -14.18
N GLN A 171 -16.64 -4.95 -13.53
CA GLN A 171 -16.30 -6.23 -14.19
C GLN A 171 -17.32 -7.36 -13.94
N GLU A 172 -18.49 -7.07 -13.36
CA GLU A 172 -19.58 -8.04 -13.37
C GLU A 172 -20.28 -8.04 -14.75
N VAL A 173 -19.64 -8.68 -15.76
CA VAL A 173 -20.34 -9.14 -16.99
C VAL A 173 -19.76 -10.50 -17.38
#